data_ddf5e0b899c2185469adc1ea10eef237
#
_entry.id   ddf5e0b899c2185469adc1ea10eef237
#
_cell.length_a   1.000
_cell.length_b   1.000
_cell.length_c   1.000
_cell.angle_alpha   90.00
_cell.angle_beta   90.00
_cell.angle_gamma   90.00
#
_symmetry.space_group_name_H-M   'P 1'
#
loop_
_entity.id
_entity.type
_entity.pdbx_description
1 polymer ?
#
loop_
_entity_poly.entity_id
_entity_poly.type
_entity_poly.pdbx_seq_one_letter_code
_entity_poly.pdbx_strand_id
1 'polypeptide(L)'
;MNKFLKTGIFLTLMFILTMSLFGCGNKTPEKPKQNGKEAEQKKPEKQKQTTDEEIEKLFDMEKIDGGYAVKKYKGVVQQPEFPNPEDEFPGGELPDEFANSYFNDVKIPNQYKGEKVIKISNNAFEGNASLGSVEIPETIQEIEEGAFAECSNLQAVTMKEGLKKIGNHAFYRTSITSLTMPKSVEEIGSRICDSCKKLKTVTLSEGLKNISEQAFRETAIESINIPSNVKEIGYEAFADCESLQEVTLNEGLTKIDDLAFYGSKISTLTIPKTVEEIGASAFEANMKLKTLTLNEGLKKIGNQAFRKLSIESLTIPSTVAEIGERAFAHCHKLEKIKCEIKADEKPKGWHDMWNVKEKKGNILYEVEWKS
;
A
#
# COMPACT_ATOMS: atom_id res chain seq x y z
N MET A 1 -47.64 -6.83 13.11
CA MET A 1 -48.34 -6.03 12.04
C MET A 1 -47.28 -5.27 11.26
N ASN A 2 -47.25 -5.58 9.96
CA ASN A 2 -46.68 -4.84 8.79
C ASN A 2 -45.23 -4.30 8.85
N LYS A 3 -44.33 -4.96 8.14
CA LYS A 3 -43.94 -4.92 6.69
C LYS A 3 -43.37 -3.54 6.27
N PHE A 4 -42.07 -3.51 5.91
CA PHE A 4 -41.66 -3.25 4.50
C PHE A 4 -40.18 -3.62 4.27
N LEU A 5 -40.00 -4.63 3.42
CA LEU A 5 -38.78 -4.96 2.70
C LEU A 5 -38.50 -3.87 1.65
N LYS A 6 -37.26 -3.49 1.42
CA LYS A 6 -36.81 -2.98 0.13
C LYS A 6 -35.42 -3.54 -0.21
N THR A 7 -35.45 -4.50 -1.10
CA THR A 7 -34.34 -5.05 -1.86
C THR A 7 -33.83 -4.04 -2.88
N GLY A 8 -32.54 -3.71 -2.86
CA GLY A 8 -31.84 -2.97 -3.92
C GLY A 8 -30.97 -3.94 -4.73
N ILE A 9 -31.35 -4.15 -5.97
CA ILE A 9 -30.67 -4.99 -6.97
C ILE A 9 -29.52 -4.18 -7.58
N PHE A 10 -28.28 -4.66 -7.46
CA PHE A 10 -27.15 -4.15 -8.24
C PHE A 10 -27.09 -4.89 -9.58
N LEU A 11 -27.23 -4.13 -10.66
CA LEU A 11 -27.06 -4.60 -12.04
C LEU A 11 -25.58 -4.50 -12.43
N THR A 12 -24.94 -5.64 -12.61
CA THR A 12 -23.62 -5.74 -13.27
C THR A 12 -23.83 -5.82 -14.78
N LEU A 13 -23.32 -4.83 -15.52
CA LEU A 13 -23.27 -4.87 -16.99
C LEU A 13 -22.02 -5.62 -17.45
N MET A 14 -22.24 -6.80 -17.99
CA MET A 14 -21.22 -7.60 -18.67
C MET A 14 -21.29 -7.29 -20.17
N PHE A 15 -20.24 -6.72 -20.77
CA PHE A 15 -20.12 -6.60 -22.24
C PHE A 15 -19.57 -7.89 -22.81
N ILE A 16 -20.41 -8.61 -23.55
CA ILE A 16 -19.99 -9.74 -24.39
C ILE A 16 -19.94 -9.24 -25.83
N LEU A 17 -18.74 -9.33 -26.43
CA LEU A 17 -18.49 -9.09 -27.84
C LEU A 17 -18.70 -10.41 -28.60
N THR A 18 -19.72 -10.51 -29.42
CA THR A 18 -19.86 -11.60 -30.42
C THR A 18 -19.79 -11.04 -31.84
N MET A 19 -18.74 -11.43 -32.55
CA MET A 19 -18.69 -11.31 -34.01
C MET A 19 -19.58 -12.38 -34.63
N SER A 20 -20.38 -12.03 -35.61
CA SER A 20 -20.82 -12.95 -36.67
C SER A 20 -21.03 -12.19 -37.99
N LEU A 21 -20.33 -12.70 -38.98
CA LEU A 21 -20.39 -12.36 -40.39
C LEU A 21 -21.64 -13.00 -41.02
N PHE A 22 -22.25 -12.34 -41.99
CA PHE A 22 -22.76 -12.77 -43.28
C PHE A 22 -23.97 -11.97 -43.74
N GLY A 23 -23.92 -11.46 -44.98
CA GLY A 23 -24.93 -11.58 -45.96
C GLY A 23 -25.47 -10.32 -46.65
N CYS A 24 -25.11 -10.13 -47.87
CA CYS A 24 -25.59 -9.14 -48.84
C CYS A 24 -27.10 -9.02 -48.99
N GLY A 25 -27.60 -7.82 -49.24
CA GLY A 25 -28.94 -7.57 -49.76
C GLY A 25 -29.27 -6.10 -49.97
N ASN A 26 -29.14 -5.61 -51.21
CA ASN A 26 -29.55 -4.29 -51.66
C ASN A 26 -31.02 -3.98 -51.37
N LYS A 27 -31.29 -2.83 -50.79
CA LYS A 27 -32.43 -1.95 -51.11
C LYS A 27 -32.26 -0.60 -50.45
N THR A 28 -32.22 0.45 -51.25
CA THR A 28 -32.30 1.87 -50.86
C THR A 28 -33.68 2.21 -50.31
N PRO A 29 -33.72 3.00 -49.22
CA PRO A 29 -34.80 3.96 -49.07
C PRO A 29 -34.28 5.37 -48.70
N GLU A 30 -35.11 6.31 -49.00
CA GLU A 30 -35.02 7.77 -49.05
C GLU A 30 -34.50 8.44 -47.76
N LYS A 31 -33.86 9.62 -47.99
CA LYS A 31 -33.41 10.58 -46.98
C LYS A 31 -34.58 11.22 -46.22
N PRO A 32 -34.53 11.31 -44.91
CA PRO A 32 -35.23 12.35 -44.16
C PRO A 32 -34.33 13.59 -43.98
N LYS A 33 -34.98 14.73 -44.05
CA LYS A 33 -34.40 16.07 -43.98
C LYS A 33 -33.67 16.33 -42.67
N GLN A 34 -32.44 16.82 -42.77
CA GLN A 34 -31.66 17.41 -41.66
C GLN A 34 -32.32 18.67 -41.15
N ASN A 35 -32.69 18.69 -39.85
CA ASN A 35 -32.79 19.91 -39.07
C ASN A 35 -31.49 20.07 -38.29
N GLY A 36 -30.64 20.96 -38.75
CA GLY A 36 -29.40 21.33 -38.10
C GLY A 36 -29.66 22.05 -36.78
N LYS A 37 -29.17 21.47 -35.70
CA LYS A 37 -28.69 22.20 -34.52
C LYS A 37 -27.24 21.81 -34.39
N GLU A 38 -26.36 22.76 -34.78
CA GLU A 38 -24.94 22.70 -34.49
C GLU A 38 -24.76 22.56 -32.96
N ALA A 39 -24.20 21.43 -32.54
CA ALA A 39 -23.67 21.29 -31.20
C ALA A 39 -22.39 22.13 -31.16
N GLU A 40 -22.42 23.27 -30.48
CA GLU A 40 -21.23 24.03 -30.10
C GLU A 40 -20.26 23.09 -29.40
N GLN A 41 -19.17 22.76 -30.07
CA GLN A 41 -18.01 22.14 -29.44
C GLN A 41 -17.42 23.20 -28.48
N LYS A 42 -17.65 23.01 -27.18
CA LYS A 42 -16.90 23.71 -26.11
C LYS A 42 -15.41 23.49 -26.38
N LYS A 43 -14.70 24.54 -26.79
CA LYS A 43 -13.24 24.59 -26.76
C LYS A 43 -12.77 24.18 -25.36
N PRO A 44 -11.72 23.36 -25.23
CA PRO A 44 -11.15 23.07 -23.92
C PRO A 44 -10.75 24.40 -23.26
N GLU A 45 -11.29 24.67 -22.07
CA GLU A 45 -10.86 25.79 -21.25
C GLU A 45 -9.34 25.66 -21.05
N LYS A 46 -8.61 26.70 -21.52
CA LYS A 46 -7.20 26.86 -21.21
C LYS A 46 -7.12 26.93 -19.66
N GLN A 47 -6.57 25.92 -19.03
CA GLN A 47 -6.26 25.97 -17.59
C GLN A 47 -5.44 27.25 -17.37
N LYS A 48 -5.95 28.14 -16.51
CA LYS A 48 -5.26 29.37 -16.12
C LYS A 48 -3.96 28.95 -15.45
N GLN A 49 -2.83 29.26 -16.08
CA GLN A 49 -1.51 28.95 -15.55
C GLN A 49 -1.27 29.84 -14.33
N THR A 50 -0.91 29.22 -13.20
CA THR A 50 -0.58 29.93 -11.96
C THR A 50 0.62 30.85 -12.22
N THR A 51 0.55 32.11 -11.82
CA THR A 51 1.63 33.06 -12.02
C THR A 51 2.77 32.85 -11.02
N ASP A 52 3.99 33.30 -11.34
CA ASP A 52 5.13 33.21 -10.42
C ASP A 52 4.85 33.95 -9.10
N GLU A 53 4.11 35.06 -9.12
CA GLU A 53 3.71 35.79 -7.91
C GLU A 53 2.73 34.99 -7.04
N GLU A 54 1.80 34.25 -7.65
CA GLU A 54 0.89 33.34 -6.93
C GLU A 54 1.65 32.17 -6.33
N ILE A 55 2.67 31.64 -7.03
CA ILE A 55 3.56 30.60 -6.54
C ILE A 55 4.37 31.12 -5.34
N GLU A 56 4.98 32.31 -5.43
CA GLU A 56 5.80 32.90 -4.36
C GLU A 56 5.00 33.20 -3.07
N LYS A 57 3.70 33.43 -3.19
CA LYS A 57 2.82 33.55 -1.99
C LYS A 57 2.64 32.23 -1.26
N LEU A 58 2.61 31.12 -1.97
CA LEU A 58 2.32 29.80 -1.41
C LEU A 58 3.58 28.99 -1.08
N PHE A 59 4.69 29.24 -1.80
CA PHE A 59 5.89 28.41 -1.71
C PHE A 59 7.15 29.24 -1.58
N ASP A 60 8.10 28.76 -0.80
CA ASP A 60 9.51 29.12 -0.96
C ASP A 60 10.11 28.18 -2.01
N MET A 61 10.63 28.77 -3.07
CA MET A 61 11.24 28.06 -4.18
C MET A 61 12.75 28.20 -4.12
N GLU A 62 13.48 27.12 -4.34
CA GLU A 62 14.93 27.07 -4.36
C GLU A 62 15.43 26.66 -5.73
N LYS A 63 16.40 27.44 -6.27
CA LYS A 63 17.08 27.08 -7.52
C LYS A 63 18.05 25.95 -7.25
N ILE A 64 17.91 24.87 -8.00
CA ILE A 64 18.79 23.70 -7.94
C ILE A 64 19.29 23.35 -9.35
N ASP A 65 20.21 22.39 -9.45
CA ASP A 65 20.64 21.89 -10.74
C ASP A 65 19.47 21.19 -11.47
N GLY A 66 19.24 21.59 -12.72
CA GLY A 66 18.15 21.06 -13.56
C GLY A 66 16.79 21.72 -13.36
N GLY A 67 16.60 22.69 -12.45
CA GLY A 67 15.32 23.39 -12.27
C GLY A 67 15.12 24.06 -10.92
N TYR A 68 13.93 23.88 -10.36
CA TYR A 68 13.56 24.39 -9.03
C TYR A 68 13.07 23.26 -8.12
N ALA A 69 13.26 23.46 -6.82
CA ALA A 69 12.66 22.66 -5.75
C ALA A 69 11.62 23.48 -4.99
N VAL A 70 10.55 22.85 -4.53
CA VAL A 70 9.68 23.40 -3.49
C VAL A 70 10.41 23.21 -2.15
N LYS A 71 10.96 24.29 -1.61
CA LYS A 71 11.71 24.27 -0.35
C LYS A 71 10.78 24.25 0.86
N LYS A 72 9.70 25.04 0.80
CA LYS A 72 8.72 25.12 1.88
C LYS A 72 7.36 25.58 1.36
N TYR A 73 6.31 25.01 1.91
CA TYR A 73 4.95 25.50 1.75
C TYR A 73 4.63 26.52 2.86
N LYS A 74 4.22 27.73 2.45
CA LYS A 74 3.89 28.84 3.34
C LYS A 74 2.42 28.92 3.70
N GLY A 75 1.62 28.02 3.11
CA GLY A 75 0.16 28.10 3.17
C GLY A 75 -0.32 28.47 4.56
N VAL A 76 -0.97 29.62 4.62
CA VAL A 76 -1.52 30.16 5.85
C VAL A 76 -2.59 29.17 6.29
N VAL A 77 -2.48 28.67 7.51
CA VAL A 77 -3.65 28.22 8.24
C VAL A 77 -4.54 29.44 8.36
N GLN A 78 -5.44 29.68 7.38
CA GLN A 78 -6.62 30.44 7.73
C GLN A 78 -7.36 29.51 8.70
N GLN A 79 -7.06 29.67 10.00
CA GLN A 79 -8.03 29.24 10.98
C GLN A 79 -9.27 30.06 10.65
N PRO A 80 -10.37 29.44 10.19
CA PRO A 80 -11.61 30.15 10.16
C PRO A 80 -11.82 30.66 11.58
N GLU A 81 -12.29 31.89 11.74
CA GLU A 81 -12.90 32.31 12.99
C GLU A 81 -14.09 31.36 13.18
N PHE A 82 -13.90 30.31 13.97
CA PHE A 82 -14.99 29.41 14.28
C PHE A 82 -16.08 30.28 14.94
N PRO A 83 -17.29 30.28 14.39
CA PRO A 83 -18.41 30.67 15.24
C PRO A 83 -18.32 29.78 16.49
N ASN A 84 -18.51 30.37 17.66
CA ASN A 84 -18.36 29.67 18.92
C ASN A 84 -19.13 28.33 18.81
N PRO A 85 -18.51 27.15 18.93
CA PRO A 85 -19.16 25.85 18.66
C PRO A 85 -20.43 25.68 19.52
N GLU A 86 -20.52 26.35 20.66
CA GLU A 86 -21.68 26.31 21.55
C GLU A 86 -22.90 27.09 21.01
N ASP A 87 -22.69 28.05 20.11
CA ASP A 87 -23.75 28.92 19.59
C ASP A 87 -24.44 28.37 18.33
N GLU A 88 -23.74 27.58 17.49
CA GLU A 88 -24.30 27.06 16.24
C GLU A 88 -24.49 25.53 16.19
N PHE A 89 -23.81 24.76 17.03
CA PHE A 89 -23.89 23.29 17.03
C PHE A 89 -24.07 22.73 18.45
N PRO A 90 -25.31 22.65 18.98
CA PRO A 90 -25.60 22.18 20.34
C PRO A 90 -25.23 20.70 20.62
N GLY A 91 -24.49 20.03 19.77
CA GLY A 91 -24.04 18.66 19.91
C GLY A 91 -22.53 18.46 19.82
N GLY A 92 -21.74 19.53 19.56
CA GLY A 92 -20.28 19.49 19.60
C GLY A 92 -19.61 18.80 18.41
N GLU A 93 -20.34 18.22 17.45
CA GLU A 93 -19.79 17.63 16.23
C GLU A 93 -20.10 18.51 15.02
N LEU A 94 -19.04 19.00 14.36
CA LEU A 94 -19.18 19.70 13.07
C LEU A 94 -19.67 18.70 12.01
N PRO A 95 -20.72 19.03 11.23
CA PRO A 95 -21.14 18.19 10.11
C PRO A 95 -19.98 17.98 9.12
N ASP A 96 -19.86 16.76 8.56
CA ASP A 96 -18.77 16.37 7.63
C ASP A 96 -18.60 17.33 6.44
N GLU A 97 -19.66 17.99 5.99
CA GLU A 97 -19.63 18.97 4.90
C GLU A 97 -18.87 20.27 5.28
N PHE A 98 -18.83 20.63 6.57
CA PHE A 98 -18.03 21.75 7.07
C PHE A 98 -16.59 21.35 7.35
N ALA A 99 -16.36 20.12 7.84
CA ALA A 99 -15.01 19.63 8.11
C ALA A 99 -14.12 19.65 6.86
N ASN A 100 -14.68 19.36 5.68
CA ASN A 100 -13.95 19.34 4.41
C ASN A 100 -13.70 20.73 3.79
N SER A 101 -14.45 21.78 4.20
CA SER A 101 -14.26 23.13 3.63
C SER A 101 -13.07 23.90 4.20
N TYR A 102 -12.41 23.37 5.23
CA TYR A 102 -11.32 24.04 5.93
C TYR A 102 -9.93 23.57 5.51
N PHE A 103 -9.83 22.56 4.64
CA PHE A 103 -8.54 22.03 4.22
C PHE A 103 -8.16 22.54 2.84
N ASN A 104 -6.88 22.87 2.69
CA ASN A 104 -6.35 23.36 1.43
C ASN A 104 -6.08 22.22 0.46
N ASP A 105 -6.60 22.33 -0.74
CA ASP A 105 -6.20 21.54 -1.90
C ASP A 105 -5.00 22.23 -2.58
N VAL A 106 -3.86 21.57 -2.55
CA VAL A 106 -2.61 22.16 -3.06
C VAL A 106 -2.19 21.48 -4.35
N LYS A 107 -1.94 22.28 -5.37
CA LYS A 107 -1.28 21.82 -6.61
C LYS A 107 0.16 22.30 -6.61
N ILE A 108 1.10 21.35 -6.65
CA ILE A 108 2.51 21.68 -6.83
C ILE A 108 2.70 22.26 -8.21
N PRO A 109 3.37 23.43 -8.36
CA PRO A 109 3.61 24.02 -9.68
C PRO A 109 4.55 23.13 -10.50
N ASN A 110 4.27 22.98 -11.79
CA ASN A 110 5.14 22.25 -12.72
C ASN A 110 6.27 23.11 -13.26
N GLN A 111 6.11 24.45 -13.21
CA GLN A 111 7.10 25.43 -13.64
C GLN A 111 7.13 26.63 -12.70
N TYR A 112 8.31 27.25 -12.59
CA TYR A 112 8.54 28.50 -11.89
C TYR A 112 9.66 29.28 -12.58
N LYS A 113 9.44 30.58 -12.88
CA LYS A 113 10.37 31.44 -13.63
C LYS A 113 10.84 30.82 -14.96
N GLY A 114 9.90 30.15 -15.67
CA GLY A 114 10.17 29.53 -16.96
C GLY A 114 10.92 28.20 -16.93
N GLU A 115 11.29 27.69 -15.76
CA GLU A 115 11.96 26.40 -15.59
C GLU A 115 11.09 25.39 -14.83
N LYS A 116 11.39 24.08 -15.01
CA LYS A 116 10.63 23.00 -14.35
C LYS A 116 10.85 23.02 -12.84
N VAL A 117 9.78 22.71 -12.11
CA VAL A 117 9.88 22.30 -10.69
C VAL A 117 10.02 20.79 -10.67
N ILE A 118 11.14 20.29 -10.14
CA ILE A 118 11.53 18.87 -10.26
C ILE A 118 11.63 18.14 -8.95
N LYS A 119 11.52 18.85 -7.82
CA LYS A 119 11.74 18.26 -6.49
C LYS A 119 10.84 18.92 -5.43
N ILE A 120 10.45 18.10 -4.44
CA ILE A 120 9.87 18.57 -3.18
C ILE A 120 10.92 18.28 -2.09
N SER A 121 11.44 19.33 -1.47
CA SER A 121 12.56 19.24 -0.53
C SER A 121 12.18 18.63 0.82
N ASN A 122 13.20 18.30 1.61
CA ASN A 122 13.04 17.78 2.96
C ASN A 122 12.07 18.65 3.78
N ASN A 123 11.10 18.00 4.42
CA ASN A 123 10.15 18.62 5.36
C ASN A 123 9.37 19.82 4.76
N ALA A 124 9.23 19.89 3.42
CA ALA A 124 8.63 21.06 2.75
C ALA A 124 7.21 21.39 3.24
N PHE A 125 6.44 20.38 3.66
CA PHE A 125 5.07 20.52 4.19
C PHE A 125 4.91 19.95 5.60
N GLU A 126 6.00 19.52 6.25
CA GLU A 126 5.96 18.82 7.55
C GLU A 126 5.06 19.54 8.56
N GLY A 127 4.20 18.75 9.25
CA GLY A 127 3.30 19.24 10.29
C GLY A 127 2.18 20.15 9.82
N ASN A 128 1.95 20.29 8.50
CA ASN A 128 0.91 21.17 7.99
C ASN A 128 -0.48 20.56 8.18
N ALA A 129 -1.18 20.98 9.22
CA ALA A 129 -2.52 20.50 9.56
C ALA A 129 -3.63 21.08 8.65
N SER A 130 -3.36 22.11 7.84
CA SER A 130 -4.35 22.67 6.92
C SER A 130 -4.37 21.99 5.54
N LEU A 131 -3.41 21.08 5.26
CA LEU A 131 -3.31 20.39 3.97
C LEU A 131 -4.31 19.23 3.93
N GLY A 132 -5.30 19.31 3.03
CA GLY A 132 -6.32 18.27 2.80
C GLY A 132 -5.97 17.34 1.65
N SER A 133 -5.52 17.90 0.54
CA SER A 133 -5.06 17.13 -0.60
C SER A 133 -3.85 17.76 -1.29
N VAL A 134 -3.08 16.94 -2.02
CA VAL A 134 -1.96 17.42 -2.83
C VAL A 134 -1.94 16.75 -4.21
N GLU A 135 -1.77 17.55 -5.26
CA GLU A 135 -1.51 17.08 -6.62
C GLU A 135 -0.04 17.33 -6.97
N ILE A 136 0.69 16.26 -7.29
CA ILE A 136 2.11 16.23 -7.64
C ILE A 136 2.22 16.03 -9.15
N PRO A 137 2.72 17.03 -9.90
CA PRO A 137 2.77 17.00 -11.35
C PRO A 137 3.87 16.06 -11.89
N GLU A 138 3.80 15.79 -13.18
CA GLU A 138 4.72 14.93 -13.92
C GLU A 138 6.17 15.44 -13.97
N THR A 139 6.41 16.69 -13.61
CA THR A 139 7.77 17.26 -13.58
C THR A 139 8.54 16.90 -12.33
N ILE A 140 7.85 16.55 -11.24
CA ILE A 140 8.49 16.13 -9.99
C ILE A 140 9.12 14.75 -10.17
N GLN A 141 10.42 14.67 -9.90
CA GLN A 141 11.21 13.44 -9.98
C GLN A 141 11.48 12.85 -8.60
N GLU A 142 11.53 13.69 -7.57
CA GLU A 142 11.86 13.27 -6.21
C GLU A 142 11.01 14.01 -5.17
N ILE A 143 10.50 13.24 -4.21
CA ILE A 143 9.94 13.72 -2.95
C ILE A 143 10.97 13.35 -1.88
N GLU A 144 11.54 14.34 -1.20
CA GLU A 144 12.58 14.10 -0.20
C GLU A 144 12.02 13.69 1.17
N GLU A 145 12.93 13.47 2.13
CA GLU A 145 12.61 13.01 3.48
C GLU A 145 11.61 13.93 4.19
N GLY A 146 10.60 13.31 4.84
CA GLY A 146 9.62 14.03 5.67
C GLY A 146 8.74 15.03 4.91
N ALA A 147 8.79 15.08 3.58
CA ALA A 147 8.18 16.16 2.80
C ALA A 147 6.72 16.47 3.19
N PHE A 148 5.93 15.47 3.55
CA PHE A 148 4.54 15.60 4.03
C PHE A 148 4.34 14.93 5.39
N ALA A 149 5.42 14.67 6.14
CA ALA A 149 5.32 14.04 7.46
C ALA A 149 4.40 14.83 8.39
N GLU A 150 3.61 14.12 9.19
CA GLU A 150 2.72 14.70 10.20
C GLU A 150 1.66 15.70 9.67
N CYS A 151 1.40 15.70 8.34
CA CYS A 151 0.25 16.40 7.78
C CYS A 151 -1.03 15.65 8.16
N SER A 152 -1.50 15.87 9.40
CA SER A 152 -2.54 15.06 10.05
C SER A 152 -3.90 15.06 9.33
N ASN A 153 -4.17 16.05 8.49
CA ASN A 153 -5.41 16.15 7.71
C ASN A 153 -5.23 15.86 6.21
N LEU A 154 -4.03 15.51 5.76
CA LEU A 154 -3.79 15.09 4.38
C LEU A 154 -4.48 13.76 4.11
N GLN A 155 -5.56 13.79 3.31
CA GLN A 155 -6.41 12.62 3.02
C GLN A 155 -6.15 12.05 1.63
N ALA A 156 -5.74 12.89 0.67
CA ALA A 156 -5.54 12.48 -0.72
C ALA A 156 -4.22 13.00 -1.29
N VAL A 157 -3.50 12.10 -1.97
CA VAL A 157 -2.28 12.41 -2.72
C VAL A 157 -2.43 11.87 -4.12
N THR A 158 -2.31 12.76 -5.12
CA THR A 158 -2.29 12.37 -6.53
C THR A 158 -0.89 12.59 -7.08
N MET A 159 -0.26 11.52 -7.55
CA MET A 159 1.07 11.55 -8.16
C MET A 159 0.98 11.19 -9.64
N LYS A 160 1.59 12.00 -10.51
CA LYS A 160 1.67 11.73 -11.95
C LYS A 160 2.95 10.98 -12.31
N GLU A 161 2.98 10.39 -13.50
CA GLU A 161 4.19 9.72 -14.02
C GLU A 161 5.35 10.73 -14.11
N GLY A 162 6.57 10.26 -13.84
CA GLY A 162 7.78 11.09 -13.77
C GLY A 162 8.48 11.01 -12.43
N LEU A 163 7.72 10.77 -11.34
CA LEU A 163 8.27 10.58 -10.01
C LEU A 163 9.09 9.29 -9.95
N LYS A 164 10.35 9.39 -9.51
CA LYS A 164 11.31 8.28 -9.43
C LYS A 164 11.53 7.79 -8.01
N LYS A 165 11.51 8.71 -7.06
CA LYS A 165 11.89 8.43 -5.68
C LYS A 165 10.98 9.14 -4.68
N ILE A 166 10.63 8.40 -3.62
CA ILE A 166 9.91 8.91 -2.45
C ILE A 166 10.80 8.65 -1.23
N GLY A 167 11.19 9.72 -0.53
CA GLY A 167 12.12 9.69 0.59
C GLY A 167 11.57 9.06 1.87
N ASN A 168 12.45 8.92 2.87
CA ASN A 168 12.08 8.42 4.19
C ASN A 168 10.98 9.29 4.81
N HIS A 169 10.05 8.69 5.55
CA HIS A 169 8.98 9.40 6.28
C HIS A 169 8.12 10.34 5.41
N ALA A 170 8.14 10.23 4.07
CA ALA A 170 7.52 11.23 3.20
C ALA A 170 6.05 11.50 3.51
N PHE A 171 5.28 10.49 3.93
CA PHE A 171 3.86 10.57 4.34
C PHE A 171 3.64 10.03 5.76
N TYR A 172 4.67 10.00 6.60
CA TYR A 172 4.60 9.51 7.97
C TYR A 172 3.48 10.20 8.76
N ARG A 173 2.63 9.42 9.45
CA ARG A 173 1.50 9.91 10.27
C ARG A 173 0.53 10.85 9.56
N THR A 174 0.29 10.64 8.26
CA THR A 174 -0.78 11.34 7.55
C THR A 174 -2.12 10.60 7.67
N SER A 175 -3.20 11.26 7.22
CA SER A 175 -4.56 10.68 7.15
C SER A 175 -4.93 10.16 5.77
N ILE A 176 -3.95 9.93 4.86
CA ILE A 176 -4.24 9.40 3.53
C ILE A 176 -5.02 8.09 3.60
N THR A 177 -6.02 7.96 2.73
CA THR A 177 -6.89 6.78 2.68
C THR A 177 -6.48 5.79 1.62
N SER A 178 -5.81 6.28 0.58
CA SER A 178 -5.26 5.49 -0.53
C SER A 178 -3.95 6.06 -1.01
N LEU A 179 -3.06 5.21 -1.52
CA LEU A 179 -1.81 5.60 -2.16
C LEU A 179 -1.61 4.80 -3.43
N THR A 180 -1.58 5.49 -4.58
CA THR A 180 -1.26 4.88 -5.87
C THR A 180 0.06 5.44 -6.36
N MET A 181 1.07 4.57 -6.43
CA MET A 181 2.38 4.94 -6.95
C MET A 181 2.39 4.88 -8.47
N PRO A 182 2.88 5.92 -9.17
CA PRO A 182 3.15 5.86 -10.60
C PRO A 182 4.10 4.72 -10.95
N LYS A 183 4.01 4.17 -12.16
CA LYS A 183 4.92 3.12 -12.62
C LYS A 183 6.38 3.55 -12.68
N SER A 184 6.61 4.86 -12.77
CA SER A 184 7.94 5.47 -12.80
C SER A 184 8.68 5.42 -11.47
N VAL A 185 8.01 5.14 -10.34
CA VAL A 185 8.65 5.07 -9.01
C VAL A 185 9.50 3.79 -8.91
N GLU A 186 10.78 3.97 -8.66
CA GLU A 186 11.79 2.91 -8.55
C GLU A 186 12.26 2.69 -7.11
N GLU A 187 12.15 3.73 -6.26
CA GLU A 187 12.63 3.70 -4.88
C GLU A 187 11.62 4.34 -3.92
N ILE A 188 11.44 3.69 -2.78
CA ILE A 188 10.73 4.24 -1.62
C ILE A 188 11.62 4.16 -0.40
N GLY A 189 11.57 5.19 0.45
CA GLY A 189 12.34 5.25 1.69
C GLY A 189 11.71 4.45 2.82
N SER A 190 12.43 4.36 3.95
CA SER A 190 11.92 3.77 5.18
C SER A 190 10.78 4.59 5.76
N ARG A 191 9.80 3.92 6.39
CA ARG A 191 8.67 4.55 7.08
C ARG A 191 7.83 5.50 6.23
N ILE A 192 7.79 5.28 4.91
CA ILE A 192 7.12 6.19 3.97
C ILE A 192 5.67 6.49 4.38
N CYS A 193 4.92 5.50 4.90
CA CYS A 193 3.55 5.63 5.39
C CYS A 193 3.38 4.99 6.78
N ASP A 194 4.46 4.91 7.58
CA ASP A 194 4.36 4.38 8.95
C ASP A 194 3.32 5.18 9.74
N SER A 195 2.45 4.46 10.45
CA SER A 195 1.34 5.01 11.24
C SER A 195 0.31 5.84 10.45
N CYS A 196 0.17 5.59 9.14
CA CYS A 196 -0.96 6.11 8.35
C CYS A 196 -2.22 5.27 8.62
N LYS A 197 -2.84 5.48 9.78
CA LYS A 197 -3.92 4.62 10.33
C LYS A 197 -5.21 4.59 9.51
N LYS A 198 -5.38 5.49 8.54
CA LYS A 198 -6.52 5.52 7.61
C LYS A 198 -6.21 4.92 6.24
N LEU A 199 -4.95 4.56 5.96
CA LEU A 199 -4.52 4.04 4.66
C LEU A 199 -5.02 2.61 4.46
N LYS A 200 -6.02 2.45 3.60
CA LYS A 200 -6.68 1.16 3.32
C LYS A 200 -6.19 0.51 2.02
N THR A 201 -5.83 1.31 1.04
CA THR A 201 -5.49 0.82 -0.30
C THR A 201 -4.13 1.33 -0.72
N VAL A 202 -3.25 0.43 -1.13
CA VAL A 202 -1.94 0.76 -1.69
C VAL A 202 -1.77 0.04 -3.02
N THR A 203 -1.43 0.80 -4.06
CA THR A 203 -0.96 0.26 -5.33
C THR A 203 0.52 0.57 -5.46
N LEU A 204 1.34 -0.45 -5.36
CA LEU A 204 2.79 -0.36 -5.50
C LEU A 204 3.19 -0.23 -6.97
N SER A 205 4.27 0.50 -7.25
CA SER A 205 4.84 0.62 -8.59
C SER A 205 5.46 -0.70 -9.05
N GLU A 206 5.23 -1.06 -10.30
CA GLU A 206 5.94 -2.17 -10.95
C GLU A 206 7.45 -1.91 -11.13
N GLY A 207 7.90 -0.66 -10.98
CA GLY A 207 9.31 -0.26 -11.02
C GLY A 207 10.08 -0.55 -9.73
N LEU A 208 9.37 -0.82 -8.60
CA LEU A 208 9.99 -1.02 -7.30
C LEU A 208 10.87 -2.26 -7.27
N LYS A 209 12.04 -2.14 -6.65
CA LYS A 209 12.98 -3.24 -6.43
C LYS A 209 12.88 -3.84 -5.03
N ASN A 210 12.59 -3.00 -4.03
CA ASN A 210 12.46 -3.42 -2.64
C ASN A 210 11.33 -2.61 -1.95
N ILE A 211 10.76 -3.20 -0.89
CA ILE A 211 9.91 -2.49 0.05
C ILE A 211 10.76 -2.23 1.28
N SER A 212 10.96 -0.96 1.60
CA SER A 212 11.88 -0.54 2.65
C SER A 212 11.36 -0.83 4.07
N GLU A 213 12.25 -0.71 5.03
CA GLU A 213 11.98 -0.87 6.46
C GLU A 213 10.78 -0.04 6.91
N GLN A 214 9.83 -0.66 7.62
CA GLN A 214 8.63 -0.04 8.22
C GLN A 214 7.79 0.79 7.25
N ALA A 215 7.90 0.52 5.94
CA ALA A 215 7.30 1.34 4.89
C ALA A 215 5.79 1.58 5.10
N PHE A 216 5.06 0.58 5.57
CA PHE A 216 3.61 0.59 5.77
C PHE A 216 3.21 0.08 7.17
N ARG A 217 4.10 0.17 8.15
CA ARG A 217 3.83 -0.27 9.52
C ARG A 217 2.61 0.46 10.12
N GLU A 218 1.80 -0.22 10.92
CA GLU A 218 0.62 0.33 11.60
C GLU A 218 -0.39 1.01 10.65
N THR A 219 -0.58 0.48 9.44
CA THR A 219 -1.60 0.98 8.50
C THR A 219 -2.88 0.13 8.55
N ALA A 220 -3.96 0.68 7.97
CA ALA A 220 -5.25 -0.02 7.84
C ALA A 220 -5.38 -0.78 6.50
N ILE A 221 -4.28 -1.10 5.82
CA ILE A 221 -4.28 -1.82 4.54
C ILE A 221 -5.03 -3.14 4.69
N GLU A 222 -5.99 -3.39 3.78
CA GLU A 222 -6.83 -4.59 3.80
C GLU A 222 -6.26 -5.71 2.91
N SER A 223 -5.62 -5.34 1.80
CA SER A 223 -4.94 -6.25 0.88
C SER A 223 -3.72 -5.61 0.24
N ILE A 224 -2.73 -6.42 -0.12
CA ILE A 224 -1.54 -5.96 -0.84
C ILE A 224 -1.08 -6.97 -1.88
N ASN A 225 -0.74 -6.48 -3.07
CA ASN A 225 -0.06 -7.23 -4.12
C ASN A 225 1.38 -6.74 -4.21
N ILE A 226 2.34 -7.63 -3.98
CA ILE A 226 3.78 -7.34 -4.09
C ILE A 226 4.20 -7.55 -5.54
N PRO A 227 4.66 -6.50 -6.27
CA PRO A 227 5.08 -6.62 -7.66
C PRO A 227 6.20 -7.63 -7.87
N SER A 228 6.25 -8.26 -9.05
CA SER A 228 7.25 -9.29 -9.37
C SER A 228 8.70 -8.78 -9.44
N ASN A 229 8.90 -7.47 -9.58
CA ASN A 229 10.22 -6.86 -9.57
C ASN A 229 10.80 -6.67 -8.16
N VAL A 230 9.96 -6.74 -7.12
CA VAL A 230 10.39 -6.63 -5.73
C VAL A 230 11.19 -7.87 -5.34
N LYS A 231 12.41 -7.65 -4.83
CA LYS A 231 13.35 -8.69 -4.38
C LYS A 231 13.29 -8.92 -2.88
N GLU A 232 13.03 -7.87 -2.13
CA GLU A 232 13.05 -7.92 -0.67
C GLU A 232 11.90 -7.11 -0.06
N ILE A 233 11.27 -7.68 0.97
CA ILE A 233 10.35 -6.99 1.87
C ILE A 233 11.13 -6.77 3.17
N GLY A 234 11.37 -5.50 3.50
CA GLY A 234 12.24 -5.09 4.60
C GLY A 234 11.66 -5.30 5.99
N TYR A 235 12.49 -5.04 6.98
CA TYR A 235 12.19 -5.12 8.41
C TYR A 235 10.89 -4.39 8.77
N GLU A 236 9.95 -5.06 9.44
CA GLU A 236 8.64 -4.51 9.88
C GLU A 236 7.81 -3.82 8.77
N ALA A 237 8.05 -4.11 7.48
CA ALA A 237 7.44 -3.36 6.38
C ALA A 237 5.91 -3.27 6.44
N PHE A 238 5.22 -4.31 6.93
CA PHE A 238 3.77 -4.39 7.14
C PHE A 238 3.43 -4.87 8.57
N ALA A 239 4.31 -4.61 9.55
CA ALA A 239 4.03 -4.99 10.93
C ALA A 239 2.81 -4.22 11.47
N ASP A 240 2.02 -4.91 12.30
CA ASP A 240 0.82 -4.37 12.97
C ASP A 240 -0.23 -3.78 11.99
N CYS A 241 -0.25 -4.27 10.73
CA CYS A 241 -1.34 -4.00 9.79
C CYS A 241 -2.55 -4.87 10.16
N GLU A 242 -3.27 -4.47 11.21
CA GLU A 242 -4.35 -5.28 11.79
C GLU A 242 -5.55 -5.55 10.86
N SER A 243 -5.66 -4.85 9.75
CA SER A 243 -6.70 -5.05 8.72
C SER A 243 -6.23 -5.94 7.57
N LEU A 244 -4.92 -6.24 7.44
CA LEU A 244 -4.34 -6.94 6.31
C LEU A 244 -4.72 -8.43 6.32
N GLN A 245 -5.57 -8.83 5.38
CA GLN A 245 -6.10 -10.19 5.27
C GLN A 245 -5.59 -10.94 4.04
N GLU A 246 -5.31 -10.22 2.97
CA GLU A 246 -4.90 -10.77 1.69
C GLU A 246 -3.53 -10.25 1.28
N VAL A 247 -2.58 -11.15 1.09
CA VAL A 247 -1.23 -10.84 0.61
C VAL A 247 -0.92 -11.72 -0.59
N THR A 248 -0.64 -11.09 -1.72
CA THR A 248 -0.14 -11.77 -2.90
C THR A 248 1.36 -11.52 -3.02
N LEU A 249 2.13 -12.58 -2.88
CA LEU A 249 3.57 -12.60 -3.11
C LEU A 249 3.84 -13.16 -4.49
N ASN A 250 4.48 -12.40 -5.36
CA ASN A 250 4.78 -12.84 -6.72
C ASN A 250 6.18 -13.46 -6.84
N GLU A 251 6.36 -14.27 -7.87
CA GLU A 251 7.67 -14.82 -8.21
C GLU A 251 8.65 -13.67 -8.51
N GLY A 252 9.90 -13.83 -8.05
CA GLY A 252 10.91 -12.78 -8.09
C GLY A 252 11.32 -12.27 -6.71
N LEU A 253 10.41 -12.37 -5.71
CA LEU A 253 10.73 -12.11 -4.31
C LEU A 253 11.71 -13.16 -3.80
N THR A 254 12.80 -12.74 -3.17
CA THR A 254 13.87 -13.64 -2.67
C THR A 254 13.96 -13.64 -1.14
N LYS A 255 13.58 -12.54 -0.49
CA LYS A 255 13.72 -12.39 0.96
C LYS A 255 12.51 -11.68 1.57
N ILE A 256 12.06 -12.19 2.72
CA ILE A 256 11.11 -11.55 3.62
C ILE A 256 11.84 -11.37 4.94
N ASP A 257 12.08 -10.12 5.34
CA ASP A 257 12.92 -9.80 6.50
C ASP A 257 12.20 -9.97 7.84
N ASP A 258 12.92 -9.75 8.93
CA ASP A 258 12.41 -9.89 10.29
C ASP A 258 11.16 -9.02 10.50
N LEU A 259 10.13 -9.58 11.18
CA LEU A 259 8.88 -8.92 11.55
C LEU A 259 8.07 -8.35 10.37
N ALA A 260 8.40 -8.66 9.11
CA ALA A 260 7.82 -8.01 7.92
C ALA A 260 6.28 -7.98 7.90
N PHE A 261 5.60 -9.00 8.40
CA PHE A 261 4.12 -9.11 8.51
C PHE A 261 3.68 -9.46 9.95
N TYR A 262 4.47 -9.08 10.95
CA TYR A 262 4.13 -9.33 12.34
C TYR A 262 2.76 -8.73 12.71
N GLY A 263 1.92 -9.47 13.46
CA GLY A 263 0.66 -8.96 14.00
C GLY A 263 -0.46 -8.72 12.97
N SER A 264 -0.25 -9.03 11.68
CA SER A 264 -1.27 -8.92 10.63
C SER A 264 -2.37 -9.98 10.80
N LYS A 265 -3.44 -9.91 9.97
CA LYS A 265 -4.58 -10.86 10.02
C LYS A 265 -4.70 -11.69 8.74
N ILE A 266 -3.58 -12.01 8.11
CA ILE A 266 -3.52 -12.80 6.88
C ILE A 266 -4.27 -14.13 7.09
N SER A 267 -5.11 -14.52 6.12
CA SER A 267 -5.95 -15.72 6.20
C SER A 267 -5.37 -16.93 5.49
N THR A 268 -4.72 -16.70 4.36
CA THR A 268 -4.03 -17.71 3.54
C THR A 268 -2.72 -17.12 3.03
N LEU A 269 -1.68 -17.95 2.92
CA LEU A 269 -0.38 -17.51 2.43
C LEU A 269 0.31 -18.63 1.64
N THR A 270 0.79 -18.26 0.46
CA THR A 270 1.68 -19.10 -0.34
C THR A 270 3.01 -18.38 -0.50
N ILE A 271 4.10 -19.01 -0.06
CA ILE A 271 5.46 -18.50 -0.26
C ILE A 271 5.91 -18.90 -1.65
N PRO A 272 6.29 -17.93 -2.53
CA PRO A 272 6.79 -18.23 -3.88
C PRO A 272 8.04 -19.12 -3.87
N LYS A 273 8.29 -19.81 -4.97
CA LYS A 273 9.48 -20.69 -5.11
C LYS A 273 10.79 -19.92 -5.11
N THR A 274 10.74 -18.63 -5.44
CA THR A 274 11.92 -17.76 -5.49
C THR A 274 12.34 -17.25 -4.11
N VAL A 275 11.49 -17.36 -3.07
CA VAL A 275 11.83 -16.96 -1.72
C VAL A 275 12.80 -17.96 -1.10
N GLU A 276 13.99 -17.47 -0.77
CA GLU A 276 15.06 -18.25 -0.15
C GLU A 276 15.11 -18.07 1.36
N GLU A 277 14.75 -16.90 1.88
CA GLU A 277 14.85 -16.57 3.30
C GLU A 277 13.59 -15.91 3.86
N ILE A 278 13.15 -16.39 5.03
CA ILE A 278 12.10 -15.80 5.86
C ILE A 278 12.73 -15.46 7.21
N GLY A 279 12.69 -14.19 7.59
CA GLY A 279 13.31 -13.64 8.78
C GLY A 279 12.63 -14.04 10.10
N ALA A 280 13.22 -13.59 11.20
CA ALA A 280 12.69 -13.84 12.53
C ALA A 280 11.33 -13.16 12.74
N SER A 281 10.36 -13.87 13.32
CA SER A 281 9.00 -13.39 13.60
C SER A 281 8.27 -12.79 12.37
N ALA A 282 8.72 -13.08 11.15
CA ALA A 282 8.21 -12.44 9.91
C ALA A 282 6.69 -12.55 9.76
N PHE A 283 6.08 -13.65 10.19
CA PHE A 283 4.62 -13.87 10.19
C PHE A 283 4.08 -14.20 11.59
N GLU A 284 4.84 -13.90 12.65
CA GLU A 284 4.36 -14.17 14.01
C GLU A 284 3.05 -13.42 14.28
N ALA A 285 2.17 -14.05 15.07
CA ALA A 285 0.89 -13.53 15.53
C ALA A 285 -0.16 -13.29 14.40
N ASN A 286 0.01 -13.91 13.22
CA ASN A 286 -1.04 -13.98 12.20
C ASN A 286 -2.10 -15.00 12.59
N MET A 287 -2.86 -14.72 13.63
CA MET A 287 -3.80 -15.67 14.26
C MET A 287 -4.98 -16.10 13.36
N LYS A 288 -5.15 -15.48 12.20
CA LYS A 288 -6.16 -15.86 11.19
C LYS A 288 -5.61 -16.81 10.13
N LEU A 289 -4.29 -16.98 10.04
CA LEU A 289 -3.65 -17.79 9.01
C LEU A 289 -3.95 -19.28 9.23
N LYS A 290 -4.77 -19.84 8.33
CA LYS A 290 -5.20 -21.25 8.37
C LYS A 290 -4.46 -22.10 7.35
N THR A 291 -4.09 -21.54 6.22
CA THR A 291 -3.41 -22.24 5.14
C THR A 291 -2.07 -21.57 4.85
N LEU A 292 -1.00 -22.32 5.05
CA LEU A 292 0.37 -21.91 4.75
C LEU A 292 0.98 -22.94 3.79
N THR A 293 1.41 -22.47 2.61
CA THR A 293 2.15 -23.27 1.64
C THR A 293 3.59 -22.76 1.58
N LEU A 294 4.54 -23.62 1.91
CA LEU A 294 5.96 -23.40 1.71
C LEU A 294 6.37 -24.16 0.45
N ASN A 295 7.04 -23.49 -0.48
CA ASN A 295 7.49 -24.11 -1.72
C ASN A 295 8.99 -24.45 -1.70
N GLU A 296 9.39 -25.36 -2.58
CA GLU A 296 10.80 -25.66 -2.82
C GLU A 296 11.52 -24.39 -3.29
N GLY A 297 12.76 -24.20 -2.84
CA GLY A 297 13.54 -22.98 -2.98
C GLY A 297 13.81 -22.28 -1.65
N LEU A 298 12.90 -22.43 -0.68
CA LEU A 298 13.08 -21.90 0.67
C LEU A 298 14.25 -22.64 1.37
N LYS A 299 15.25 -21.86 1.82
CA LYS A 299 16.48 -22.35 2.46
C LYS A 299 16.50 -22.08 3.96
N LYS A 300 15.91 -20.95 4.39
CA LYS A 300 15.99 -20.50 5.80
C LYS A 300 14.65 -20.01 6.31
N ILE A 301 14.31 -20.46 7.52
CA ILE A 301 13.16 -20.02 8.32
C ILE A 301 13.72 -19.49 9.64
N GLY A 302 13.49 -18.21 9.94
CA GLY A 302 13.99 -17.52 11.13
C GLY A 302 13.34 -17.96 12.44
N ASN A 303 13.88 -17.46 13.54
CA ASN A 303 13.34 -17.70 14.87
C ASN A 303 11.89 -17.20 14.95
N GLN A 304 10.98 -18.02 15.47
CA GLN A 304 9.57 -17.65 15.67
C GLN A 304 8.83 -17.20 14.41
N ALA A 305 9.37 -17.44 13.21
CA ALA A 305 8.88 -16.88 11.94
C ALA A 305 7.37 -17.11 11.71
N PHE A 306 6.85 -18.24 12.13
CA PHE A 306 5.45 -18.65 12.01
C PHE A 306 4.80 -18.96 13.38
N ARG A 307 5.25 -18.30 14.43
CA ARG A 307 4.72 -18.49 15.79
C ARG A 307 3.29 -17.94 15.90
N LYS A 308 2.43 -18.59 16.69
CA LYS A 308 1.03 -18.20 16.99
C LYS A 308 0.13 -18.14 15.74
N LEU A 309 0.24 -19.10 14.83
CA LEU A 309 -0.66 -19.26 13.71
C LEU A 309 -1.83 -20.20 14.03
N SER A 310 -2.87 -20.17 13.17
CA SER A 310 -4.01 -21.10 13.23
C SER A 310 -3.96 -22.18 12.13
N ILE A 311 -2.78 -22.47 11.59
CA ILE A 311 -2.59 -23.49 10.56
C ILE A 311 -2.96 -24.88 11.09
N GLU A 312 -3.55 -25.73 10.24
CA GLU A 312 -3.99 -27.07 10.57
C GLU A 312 -3.02 -28.15 10.07
N SER A 313 -2.26 -27.82 9.03
CA SER A 313 -1.23 -28.68 8.44
C SER A 313 -0.04 -27.86 7.99
N LEU A 314 1.13 -28.50 7.98
CA LEU A 314 2.38 -27.91 7.52
C LEU A 314 3.24 -28.97 6.84
N THR A 315 3.80 -28.63 5.69
CA THR A 315 4.84 -29.41 5.02
C THR A 315 6.10 -28.57 4.90
N ILE A 316 7.22 -29.07 5.38
CA ILE A 316 8.55 -28.46 5.25
C ILE A 316 9.19 -29.00 3.97
N PRO A 317 9.53 -28.11 2.99
CA PRO A 317 10.20 -28.49 1.76
C PRO A 317 11.59 -29.12 2.00
N SER A 318 12.05 -29.91 1.04
CA SER A 318 13.36 -30.59 1.13
C SER A 318 14.55 -29.62 1.05
N THR A 319 14.36 -28.43 0.53
CA THR A 319 15.40 -27.40 0.35
C THR A 319 15.74 -26.64 1.63
N VAL A 320 14.91 -26.76 2.70
CA VAL A 320 15.11 -25.99 3.93
C VAL A 320 16.32 -26.51 4.72
N ALA A 321 17.38 -25.70 4.74
CA ALA A 321 18.63 -26.00 5.42
C ALA A 321 18.72 -25.47 6.85
N GLU A 322 17.97 -24.41 7.17
CA GLU A 322 17.97 -23.76 8.47
C GLU A 322 16.55 -23.51 8.99
N ILE A 323 16.29 -23.89 10.23
CA ILE A 323 15.04 -23.53 10.93
C ILE A 323 15.41 -23.02 12.33
N GLY A 324 14.98 -21.82 12.63
CA GLY A 324 15.25 -21.12 13.88
C GLY A 324 14.47 -21.67 15.08
N GLU A 325 14.82 -21.17 16.25
CA GLU A 325 14.16 -21.53 17.51
C GLU A 325 12.68 -21.18 17.47
N ARG A 326 11.82 -22.14 17.87
CA ARG A 326 10.36 -21.96 18.01
C ARG A 326 9.67 -21.43 16.76
N ALA A 327 10.20 -21.77 15.58
CA ALA A 327 9.69 -21.27 14.29
C ALA A 327 8.16 -21.44 14.16
N PHE A 328 7.58 -22.51 14.69
CA PHE A 328 6.14 -22.83 14.61
C PHE A 328 5.45 -22.91 15.99
N ALA A 329 6.04 -22.35 17.03
CA ALA A 329 5.49 -22.46 18.39
C ALA A 329 4.09 -21.82 18.50
N HIS A 330 3.25 -22.40 19.37
CA HIS A 330 1.89 -21.93 19.66
C HIS A 330 0.92 -21.95 18.45
N CYS A 331 1.16 -22.80 17.45
CA CYS A 331 0.19 -23.11 16.40
C CYS A 331 -0.79 -24.19 16.91
N HIS A 332 -1.77 -23.77 17.72
CA HIS A 332 -2.58 -24.70 18.53
C HIS A 332 -3.42 -25.70 17.72
N LYS A 333 -3.71 -25.41 16.44
CA LYS A 333 -4.45 -26.31 15.56
C LYS A 333 -3.57 -27.28 14.78
N LEU A 334 -2.26 -27.03 14.75
CA LEU A 334 -1.29 -27.90 14.10
C LEU A 334 -1.05 -29.14 14.97
N GLU A 335 -1.33 -30.32 14.42
CA GLU A 335 -1.13 -31.58 15.13
C GLU A 335 0.24 -32.15 14.84
N LYS A 336 0.62 -32.20 13.55
CA LYS A 336 1.90 -32.74 13.11
C LYS A 336 2.51 -31.91 11.99
N ILE A 337 3.83 -32.06 11.82
CA ILE A 337 4.60 -31.42 10.76
C ILE A 337 5.11 -32.50 9.81
N LYS A 338 4.82 -32.38 8.52
CA LYS A 338 5.37 -33.25 7.48
C LYS A 338 6.68 -32.68 6.97
N CYS A 339 7.72 -33.52 6.81
CA CYS A 339 9.00 -33.12 6.24
C CYS A 339 9.29 -33.92 4.97
N GLU A 340 9.64 -33.23 3.87
CA GLU A 340 9.97 -33.85 2.59
C GLU A 340 11.43 -34.36 2.52
N ILE A 341 12.05 -34.62 3.68
CA ILE A 341 13.37 -35.23 3.84
C ILE A 341 13.26 -36.41 4.78
N LYS A 342 14.26 -37.32 4.75
CA LYS A 342 14.35 -38.43 5.71
C LYS A 342 14.88 -37.96 7.06
N ALA A 343 14.58 -38.70 8.11
CA ALA A 343 14.98 -38.32 9.45
C ALA A 343 16.50 -38.26 9.65
N ASP A 344 17.24 -39.16 9.00
CA ASP A 344 18.71 -39.22 9.01
C ASP A 344 19.38 -38.16 8.11
N GLU A 345 18.61 -37.55 7.24
CA GLU A 345 19.05 -36.42 6.35
C GLU A 345 18.75 -35.04 6.95
N LYS A 346 18.20 -34.98 8.18
CA LYS A 346 17.86 -33.69 8.83
C LYS A 346 19.08 -32.75 8.84
N PRO A 347 18.96 -31.52 8.29
CA PRO A 347 20.05 -30.56 8.28
C PRO A 347 20.50 -30.15 9.68
N LYS A 348 21.81 -29.96 9.89
CA LYS A 348 22.38 -29.49 11.16
C LYS A 348 21.97 -28.06 11.54
N GLY A 349 21.51 -27.27 10.57
CA GLY A 349 21.03 -25.90 10.77
C GLY A 349 19.61 -25.80 11.37
N TRP A 350 18.93 -26.93 11.59
CA TRP A 350 17.65 -26.90 12.27
C TRP A 350 17.87 -26.85 13.79
N HIS A 351 17.44 -25.76 14.42
CA HIS A 351 17.58 -25.57 15.87
C HIS A 351 16.87 -26.71 16.64
N ASP A 352 17.43 -27.16 17.73
CA ASP A 352 16.86 -28.31 18.50
C ASP A 352 15.42 -28.07 18.98
N MET A 353 15.04 -26.81 19.19
CA MET A 353 13.68 -26.42 19.59
C MET A 353 12.84 -25.86 18.42
N TRP A 354 13.12 -26.20 17.17
CA TRP A 354 12.41 -25.68 16.00
C TRP A 354 10.92 -26.06 15.98
N ASN A 355 10.59 -27.28 16.45
CA ASN A 355 9.25 -27.88 16.47
C ASN A 355 8.57 -27.83 17.84
N VAL A 356 8.95 -26.90 18.72
CA VAL A 356 8.31 -26.74 20.03
C VAL A 356 6.89 -26.22 19.85
N LYS A 357 5.91 -26.97 20.41
CA LYS A 357 4.50 -26.60 20.46
C LYS A 357 4.21 -25.58 21.55
N GLU A 358 4.69 -25.88 22.79
CA GLU A 358 4.47 -25.03 23.96
C GLU A 358 5.74 -24.90 24.82
N LYS A 359 5.89 -23.73 25.46
CA LYS A 359 7.06 -23.42 26.30
C LYS A 359 7.09 -24.23 27.60
N LYS A 360 5.92 -24.51 28.26
CA LYS A 360 5.82 -25.29 29.48
C LYS A 360 5.86 -26.77 29.13
N GLY A 361 6.93 -27.43 29.56
CA GLY A 361 7.09 -28.90 29.42
C GLY A 361 7.76 -29.36 28.13
N ASN A 362 8.30 -28.45 27.31
CA ASN A 362 8.93 -28.77 26.00
C ASN A 362 8.10 -29.75 25.15
N ILE A 363 6.79 -29.51 25.08
CA ILE A 363 5.91 -30.30 24.22
C ILE A 363 6.29 -30.02 22.79
N LEU A 364 6.63 -31.08 22.02
CA LEU A 364 7.01 -30.98 20.61
C LEU A 364 5.85 -31.39 19.70
N TYR A 365 5.83 -30.88 18.47
CA TYR A 365 4.99 -31.44 17.41
C TYR A 365 5.50 -32.81 17.00
N GLU A 366 4.58 -33.70 16.66
CA GLU A 366 4.92 -34.94 15.95
C GLU A 366 5.46 -34.59 14.57
N VAL A 367 6.56 -35.24 14.16
CA VAL A 367 7.17 -35.02 12.82
C VAL A 367 7.05 -36.30 11.99
N GLU A 368 6.38 -36.18 10.85
CA GLU A 368 6.30 -37.21 9.83
C GLU A 368 7.39 -36.96 8.78
N TRP A 369 8.38 -37.85 8.80
CA TRP A 369 9.50 -37.79 7.86
C TRP A 369 9.16 -38.52 6.56
N LYS A 370 9.78 -38.11 5.47
CA LYS A 370 9.72 -38.83 4.18
C LYS A 370 10.23 -40.25 4.36
N SER A 371 9.53 -41.25 3.83
CA SER A 371 9.88 -42.68 3.87
C SER A 371 11.08 -43.00 2.95
#